data_a3b7b87ac5a3e5e373e1829958391d5a
#
_entry.id   a3b7b87ac5a3e5e373e1829958391d5a
#
_cell.length_a   1.000
_cell.length_b   1.000
_cell.length_c   1.000
_cell.angle_alpha   90.00
_cell.angle_beta   90.00
_cell.angle_gamma   90.00
#
_symmetry.space_group_name_H-M   'P 1'
#
loop_
_entity.id
_entity.type
_entity.pdbx_description
1 polymer ?
#
loop_
_entity_poly.entity_id
_entity_poly.type
_entity_poly.pdbx_seq_one_letter_code
_entity_poly.pdbx_strand_id
1 'polypeptide(L)'
;MLSLLNGGDRGAFWRARHRPFIRRGHTERMSNDDVLPSIADAPGFPDSDRVPRKQVWAWALWDWATQPFNSVIITFVFTALYLTSDSFIDPAIAALGEDDPAYSAAIDNLASSLGWGITAAGILVALLAPVLGQRADASGKRKSWLGVMTLVLVACVGGLYFVEATPDAFWLGVGLIALGSIVAEIANVNYYAMMVQVSTPRTMGRVSGLGWGLGYMGGIVALVFVVLLDTFEWFGMDTSNGMAYRLIAVGCAVWTLVFAWPLFRYVPETQVRKRPTVSIVKGYAILVADLRRLWNEARSTLWFLLASAVYRDGLAGVFTFGAIIAAVAFGFSDSQVILFGIAANLVAGVSTIIAGRFDDRLGPRRVILVALGVIVAAGVVIVALHGVGPIVFWVCGLLLSGMVGPAQAASRSLLARVSPAGREAEMFGLYATTGRAASFLAPGMWALFITLFGATIWGTLGVISVVLAGMVLMLFVRTPADRGAVEPA
;
A
#
# COMPACT_ATOMS: atom_id res chain seq x y z
N MET A 1 59.21 52.62 27.74
CA MET A 1 60.28 52.60 26.73
C MET A 1 59.59 52.02 25.51
N LEU A 2 58.95 52.92 24.77
CA LEU A 2 59.33 53.42 23.45
C LEU A 2 59.58 52.29 22.47
N SER A 3 58.67 52.13 21.53
CA SER A 3 58.48 52.71 20.21
C SER A 3 58.69 51.57 19.17
N LEU A 4 58.04 51.39 18.13
CA LEU A 4 57.57 52.09 16.95
C LEU A 4 56.67 51.14 16.17
N LEU A 5 55.44 51.49 15.81
CA LEU A 5 55.01 52.17 14.59
C LEU A 5 55.04 51.29 13.30
N ASN A 6 53.86 51.24 12.76
CA ASN A 6 53.48 51.28 11.36
C ASN A 6 53.32 49.92 10.71
N GLY A 7 52.18 49.65 10.21
CA GLY A 7 51.42 50.33 9.21
C GLY A 7 51.10 49.29 8.14
N GLY A 8 49.93 49.16 7.75
CA GLY A 8 49.65 48.48 6.48
C GLY A 8 48.70 47.34 6.57
N ASP A 9 47.56 47.67 6.14
CA ASP A 9 46.63 46.96 5.29
C ASP A 9 45.31 46.48 5.91
N ARG A 10 44.49 47.48 6.32
CA ARG A 10 43.06 47.28 6.56
C ARG A 10 42.21 47.20 5.26
N GLY A 11 42.87 47.03 4.11
CA GLY A 11 42.22 47.08 2.78
C GLY A 11 41.86 45.73 2.13
N ALA A 12 42.39 44.60 2.65
CA ALA A 12 42.27 43.32 1.98
C ALA A 12 41.01 42.49 2.36
N PHE A 13 40.37 42.84 3.49
CA PHE A 13 39.23 42.02 4.00
C PHE A 13 37.84 42.42 3.44
N TRP A 14 37.73 43.53 2.71
CA TRP A 14 36.46 44.07 2.22
C TRP A 14 36.28 43.97 0.70
N ARG A 15 37.22 43.40 -0.08
CA ARG A 15 37.10 43.25 -1.54
C ARG A 15 36.59 41.91 -2.04
N ALA A 16 36.24 40.98 -1.15
CA ALA A 16 35.71 39.67 -1.53
C ALA A 16 34.15 39.59 -1.54
N ARG A 17 33.45 40.72 -1.38
CA ARG A 17 32.00 40.73 -1.19
C ARG A 17 31.15 41.39 -2.30
N HIS A 18 31.75 41.89 -3.35
CA HIS A 18 30.97 42.44 -4.49
C HIS A 18 31.63 42.05 -5.81
N ARG A 19 31.41 40.82 -6.26
CA ARG A 19 31.36 40.54 -7.69
C ARG A 19 29.95 40.86 -8.14
N PRO A 20 29.74 41.79 -9.09
CA PRO A 20 28.42 42.01 -9.70
C PRO A 20 28.05 40.75 -10.49
N PHE A 21 26.93 40.17 -10.13
CA PHE A 21 26.25 39.16 -10.93
C PHE A 21 25.89 39.83 -12.27
N ILE A 22 26.70 39.59 -13.28
CA ILE A 22 26.38 40.00 -14.65
C ILE A 22 25.14 39.21 -15.04
N ARG A 23 23.98 39.89 -15.00
CA ARG A 23 22.74 39.48 -15.63
C ARG A 23 23.02 39.33 -17.12
N ARG A 24 23.43 38.18 -17.60
CA ARG A 24 23.17 37.75 -18.97
C ARG A 24 21.68 37.43 -19.05
N GLY A 25 20.93 38.33 -19.62
CA GLY A 25 19.56 38.09 -20.02
C GLY A 25 19.52 37.01 -21.09
N HIS A 26 19.41 35.78 -20.64
CA HIS A 26 18.71 34.75 -21.40
C HIS A 26 17.27 34.82 -20.93
N THR A 27 16.44 35.45 -21.71
CA THR A 27 15.01 35.16 -21.78
C THR A 27 14.83 33.73 -22.28
N GLU A 28 15.25 32.74 -21.51
CA GLU A 28 14.66 31.42 -21.60
C GLU A 28 13.24 31.58 -21.09
N ARG A 29 12.30 31.63 -22.05
CA ARG A 29 10.93 31.26 -21.74
C ARG A 29 11.02 29.94 -21.03
N MET A 30 10.84 29.94 -19.71
CA MET A 30 10.56 28.75 -18.95
C MET A 30 9.30 28.17 -19.58
N SER A 31 9.47 27.20 -20.48
CA SER A 31 8.37 26.36 -20.87
C SER A 31 7.93 25.65 -19.60
N ASN A 32 6.71 25.91 -19.20
CA ASN A 32 6.05 25.36 -18.02
C ASN A 32 5.77 23.86 -18.26
N ASP A 33 6.83 23.09 -18.50
CA ASP A 33 6.74 21.64 -18.62
C ASP A 33 6.83 21.04 -17.23
N ASP A 34 5.67 20.80 -16.63
CA ASP A 34 5.48 20.07 -15.36
C ASP A 34 6.01 18.64 -15.45
N VAL A 35 7.30 18.45 -15.31
CA VAL A 35 7.96 17.15 -15.33
C VAL A 35 8.35 16.76 -13.92
N LEU A 36 8.13 15.49 -13.57
CA LEU A 36 8.66 14.94 -12.32
C LEU A 36 10.18 15.13 -12.27
N PRO A 37 10.78 15.46 -11.10
CA PRO A 37 12.21 15.69 -10.97
C PRO A 37 13.03 14.49 -11.44
N SER A 38 14.22 14.77 -11.96
CA SER A 38 15.14 13.72 -12.43
C SER A 38 15.55 12.81 -11.27
N ILE A 39 15.65 11.51 -11.54
CA ILE A 39 16.18 10.52 -10.60
C ILE A 39 17.64 10.83 -10.22
N ALA A 40 18.41 11.44 -11.14
CA ALA A 40 19.80 11.80 -10.90
C ALA A 40 19.95 12.92 -9.86
N ASP A 41 18.92 13.76 -9.70
CA ASP A 41 18.90 14.89 -8.77
C ASP A 41 18.16 14.56 -7.46
N ALA A 42 17.75 13.31 -7.24
CA ALA A 42 17.04 12.86 -6.06
C ALA A 42 18.03 12.59 -4.90
N PRO A 43 18.25 13.54 -3.99
CA PRO A 43 19.12 13.32 -2.82
C PRO A 43 18.41 12.35 -1.87
N GLY A 44 19.17 11.49 -1.22
CA GLY A 44 18.66 10.50 -0.25
C GLY A 44 18.99 9.06 -0.60
N PHE A 45 19.49 8.82 -1.80
CA PHE A 45 20.07 7.52 -2.15
C PHE A 45 21.46 7.32 -1.50
N PRO A 46 21.86 6.07 -1.19
CA PRO A 46 23.19 5.78 -0.71
C PRO A 46 24.27 6.29 -1.68
N ASP A 47 25.34 6.90 -1.17
CA ASP A 47 26.50 7.35 -1.97
C ASP A 47 27.23 6.20 -2.67
N SER A 48 26.89 4.95 -2.37
CA SER A 48 27.48 3.76 -2.98
C SER A 48 26.64 3.21 -4.12
N ASP A 49 27.25 2.82 -5.21
CA ASP A 49 26.62 2.17 -6.37
C ASP A 49 25.90 0.82 -6.03
N ARG A 50 26.10 0.29 -4.83
CA ARG A 50 25.53 -1.00 -4.40
C ARG A 50 25.09 -0.99 -2.94
N VAL A 51 23.81 -1.27 -2.72
CA VAL A 51 23.28 -1.56 -1.40
C VAL A 51 23.56 -3.03 -1.04
N PRO A 52 24.01 -3.34 0.20
CA PRO A 52 24.22 -4.72 0.63
C PRO A 52 22.93 -5.56 0.49
N ARG A 53 23.04 -6.72 -0.16
CA ARG A 53 21.89 -7.63 -0.35
C ARG A 53 21.17 -7.97 0.95
N LYS A 54 21.91 -8.08 2.05
CA LYS A 54 21.35 -8.36 3.37
C LYS A 54 20.36 -7.28 3.84
N GLN A 55 20.62 -6.02 3.55
CA GLN A 55 19.72 -4.91 3.89
C GLN A 55 18.45 -4.94 3.03
N VAL A 56 18.59 -5.24 1.74
CA VAL A 56 17.45 -5.38 0.80
C VAL A 56 16.52 -6.51 1.25
N TRP A 57 17.07 -7.70 1.53
CA TRP A 57 16.27 -8.83 2.00
C TRP A 57 15.65 -8.57 3.37
N ALA A 58 16.40 -7.97 4.30
CA ALA A 58 15.90 -7.62 5.61
C ALA A 58 14.75 -6.61 5.56
N TRP A 59 14.82 -5.64 4.63
CA TRP A 59 13.74 -4.70 4.36
C TRP A 59 12.53 -5.43 3.75
N ALA A 60 12.73 -6.22 2.71
CA ALA A 60 11.65 -6.91 2.01
C ALA A 60 10.91 -7.96 2.88
N LEU A 61 11.59 -8.56 3.87
CA LEU A 61 10.97 -9.46 4.84
C LEU A 61 9.94 -8.80 5.74
N TRP A 62 9.92 -7.47 5.84
CA TRP A 62 8.89 -6.78 6.62
C TRP A 62 7.50 -6.89 5.96
N ASP A 63 7.42 -6.80 4.61
CA ASP A 63 6.17 -7.06 3.87
C ASP A 63 5.67 -8.51 4.12
N TRP A 64 6.58 -9.50 4.04
CA TRP A 64 6.28 -10.88 4.42
C TRP A 64 5.78 -11.00 5.87
N ALA A 65 6.41 -10.28 6.80
CA ALA A 65 6.11 -10.33 8.22
C ALA A 65 4.71 -9.80 8.56
N THR A 66 4.26 -8.75 7.89
CA THR A 66 3.00 -8.06 8.21
C THR A 66 1.81 -8.57 7.40
N GLN A 67 2.04 -9.39 6.38
CA GLN A 67 0.97 -9.89 5.54
C GLN A 67 -0.05 -10.79 6.23
N PRO A 68 0.29 -11.63 7.25
CA PRO A 68 -0.71 -12.39 7.99
C PRO A 68 -1.76 -11.51 8.66
N PHE A 69 -1.42 -10.27 9.08
CA PHE A 69 -2.42 -9.33 9.58
C PHE A 69 -3.49 -9.02 8.51
N ASN A 70 -3.09 -8.77 7.27
CA ASN A 70 -4.03 -8.49 6.19
C ASN A 70 -4.79 -9.75 5.75
N SER A 71 -4.08 -10.87 5.50
CA SER A 71 -4.67 -12.07 4.93
C SER A 71 -5.45 -12.88 5.97
N VAL A 72 -4.84 -13.16 7.14
CA VAL A 72 -5.43 -14.05 8.13
C VAL A 72 -6.36 -13.28 9.06
N ILE A 73 -5.92 -12.15 9.61
CA ILE A 73 -6.73 -11.42 10.58
C ILE A 73 -7.87 -10.65 9.89
N ILE A 74 -7.55 -9.75 8.93
CA ILE A 74 -8.56 -8.86 8.34
C ILE A 74 -9.44 -9.55 7.30
N THR A 75 -8.88 -10.46 6.47
CA THR A 75 -9.61 -10.88 5.27
C THR A 75 -10.29 -12.23 5.40
N PHE A 76 -9.57 -13.28 5.80
CA PHE A 76 -10.08 -14.63 5.60
C PHE A 76 -10.48 -15.38 6.86
N VAL A 77 -9.83 -15.14 8.00
CA VAL A 77 -10.00 -16.04 9.16
C VAL A 77 -10.64 -15.32 10.34
N PHE A 78 -9.94 -14.37 10.95
CA PHE A 78 -10.41 -13.80 12.21
C PHE A 78 -11.66 -12.94 12.06
N THR A 79 -11.74 -12.10 11.05
CA THR A 79 -12.96 -11.30 10.79
C THR A 79 -14.06 -12.13 10.16
N ALA A 80 -13.75 -12.90 9.12
CA ALA A 80 -14.76 -13.56 8.30
C ALA A 80 -15.33 -14.85 8.92
N LEU A 81 -14.55 -15.57 9.72
CA LEU A 81 -14.98 -16.84 10.31
C LEU A 81 -15.24 -16.75 11.80
N TYR A 82 -14.63 -15.80 12.50
CA TYR A 82 -14.74 -15.71 13.95
C TYR A 82 -15.63 -14.54 14.40
N LEU A 83 -15.26 -13.27 14.11
CA LEU A 83 -16.02 -12.11 14.60
C LEU A 83 -17.42 -11.98 13.99
N THR A 84 -17.72 -12.63 12.88
CA THR A 84 -19.05 -12.67 12.26
C THR A 84 -19.77 -14.00 12.49
N SER A 85 -19.31 -14.80 13.48
CA SER A 85 -19.97 -16.06 13.87
C SER A 85 -21.09 -15.83 14.89
N ASP A 86 -21.89 -16.84 15.06
CA ASP A 86 -22.99 -16.92 16.04
C ASP A 86 -22.53 -16.78 17.50
N SER A 87 -21.26 -17.01 17.76
CA SER A 87 -20.63 -16.84 19.10
C SER A 87 -20.70 -15.39 19.62
N PHE A 88 -20.91 -14.42 18.75
CA PHE A 88 -20.95 -12.99 19.10
C PHE A 88 -22.36 -12.37 19.07
N ILE A 89 -23.40 -13.17 18.79
CA ILE A 89 -24.81 -12.74 18.92
C ILE A 89 -25.40 -13.21 20.26
N ASP A 90 -26.59 -12.70 20.60
CA ASP A 90 -27.30 -13.15 21.78
C ASP A 90 -27.53 -14.68 21.71
N PRO A 91 -27.17 -15.44 22.75
CA PRO A 91 -27.38 -16.90 22.74
C PRO A 91 -28.84 -17.31 22.54
N ALA A 92 -29.80 -16.48 22.96
CA ALA A 92 -31.23 -16.73 22.69
C ALA A 92 -31.57 -16.63 21.18
N ILE A 93 -30.91 -15.72 20.47
CA ILE A 93 -31.05 -15.59 19.01
C ILE A 93 -30.28 -16.70 18.30
N ALA A 94 -29.07 -17.02 18.75
CA ALA A 94 -28.28 -18.13 18.20
C ALA A 94 -29.03 -19.47 18.28
N ALA A 95 -29.79 -19.71 19.33
CA ALA A 95 -30.61 -20.92 19.53
C ALA A 95 -31.80 -21.05 18.55
N LEU A 96 -32.19 -19.99 17.84
CA LEU A 96 -33.27 -20.04 16.83
C LEU A 96 -32.82 -20.75 15.56
N GLY A 97 -31.50 -20.78 15.27
CA GLY A 97 -30.91 -21.41 14.09
C GLY A 97 -30.86 -20.49 12.86
N GLU A 98 -30.08 -20.93 11.87
CA GLU A 98 -29.74 -20.14 10.67
C GLU A 98 -30.94 -19.78 9.79
N ASP A 99 -32.02 -20.57 9.84
CA ASP A 99 -33.24 -20.35 9.05
C ASP A 99 -34.14 -19.24 9.62
N ASP A 100 -33.89 -18.77 10.86
CA ASP A 100 -34.68 -17.74 11.49
C ASP A 100 -34.25 -16.33 11.03
N PRO A 101 -35.19 -15.45 10.63
CA PRO A 101 -34.88 -14.08 10.23
C PRO A 101 -34.14 -13.25 11.30
N ALA A 102 -34.39 -13.54 12.59
CA ALA A 102 -33.72 -12.82 13.68
C ALA A 102 -32.23 -13.20 13.77
N TYR A 103 -31.89 -14.48 13.50
CA TYR A 103 -30.50 -14.94 13.40
C TYR A 103 -29.76 -14.21 12.27
N SER A 104 -30.31 -14.25 11.05
CA SER A 104 -29.70 -13.56 9.90
C SER A 104 -29.52 -12.07 10.14
N ALA A 105 -30.52 -11.39 10.72
CA ALA A 105 -30.44 -9.97 11.05
C ALA A 105 -29.35 -9.68 12.11
N ALA A 106 -29.15 -10.57 13.07
CA ALA A 106 -28.10 -10.40 14.10
C ALA A 106 -26.68 -10.57 13.48
N ILE A 107 -26.48 -11.56 12.62
CA ILE A 107 -25.22 -11.75 11.89
C ILE A 107 -24.91 -10.55 10.96
N ASP A 108 -25.91 -10.07 10.22
CA ASP A 108 -25.80 -8.87 9.36
C ASP A 108 -25.40 -7.62 10.19
N ASN A 109 -25.92 -7.51 11.41
CA ASN A 109 -25.58 -6.41 12.32
C ASN A 109 -24.12 -6.49 12.79
N LEU A 110 -23.59 -7.70 13.10
CA LEU A 110 -22.17 -7.88 13.41
C LEU A 110 -21.29 -7.48 12.22
N ALA A 111 -21.60 -7.98 11.03
CA ALA A 111 -20.86 -7.66 9.80
C ALA A 111 -20.88 -6.15 9.51
N SER A 112 -22.04 -5.50 9.65
CA SER A 112 -22.20 -4.06 9.50
C SER A 112 -21.38 -3.29 10.53
N SER A 113 -21.44 -3.69 11.81
CA SER A 113 -20.71 -3.05 12.92
C SER A 113 -19.19 -3.16 12.72
N LEU A 114 -18.70 -4.32 12.29
CA LEU A 114 -17.31 -4.53 11.92
C LEU A 114 -16.91 -3.61 10.74
N GLY A 115 -17.76 -3.54 9.71
CA GLY A 115 -17.56 -2.66 8.55
C GLY A 115 -17.45 -1.19 8.94
N TRP A 116 -18.29 -0.72 9.87
CA TRP A 116 -18.21 0.64 10.41
C TRP A 116 -16.92 0.88 11.20
N GLY A 117 -16.47 -0.10 12.00
CA GLY A 117 -15.20 -0.03 12.71
C GLY A 117 -14.01 0.12 11.78
N ILE A 118 -13.95 -0.69 10.70
CA ILE A 118 -12.90 -0.62 9.67
C ILE A 118 -12.99 0.71 8.90
N THR A 119 -14.19 1.20 8.61
CA THR A 119 -14.41 2.49 7.93
C THR A 119 -13.90 3.65 8.79
N ALA A 120 -14.22 3.66 10.08
CA ALA A 120 -13.72 4.66 11.01
C ALA A 120 -12.18 4.66 11.10
N ALA A 121 -11.57 3.47 11.14
CA ALA A 121 -10.12 3.33 11.07
C ALA A 121 -9.56 3.90 9.75
N GLY A 122 -10.18 3.63 8.62
CA GLY A 122 -9.80 4.18 7.31
C GLY A 122 -9.84 5.71 7.26
N ILE A 123 -10.86 6.33 7.84
CA ILE A 123 -10.98 7.79 7.97
C ILE A 123 -9.84 8.34 8.84
N LEU A 124 -9.56 7.70 9.98
CA LEU A 124 -8.44 8.11 10.85
C LEU A 124 -7.09 7.98 10.15
N VAL A 125 -6.87 6.92 9.38
CA VAL A 125 -5.68 6.78 8.53
C VAL A 125 -5.58 7.93 7.54
N ALA A 126 -6.65 8.23 6.80
CA ALA A 126 -6.65 9.32 5.82
C ALA A 126 -6.30 10.68 6.45
N LEU A 127 -6.72 10.90 7.68
CA LEU A 127 -6.41 12.11 8.42
C LEU A 127 -4.98 12.10 9.00
N LEU A 128 -4.52 11.00 9.58
CA LEU A 128 -3.29 10.96 10.36
C LEU A 128 -2.03 10.67 9.51
N ALA A 129 -2.15 9.86 8.46
CA ALA A 129 -0.99 9.37 7.72
C ALA A 129 -0.07 10.47 7.16
N PRO A 130 -0.56 11.57 6.52
CA PRO A 130 0.32 12.61 6.00
C PRO A 130 1.07 13.36 7.12
N VAL A 131 0.37 13.67 8.21
CA VAL A 131 0.95 14.46 9.32
C VAL A 131 1.95 13.63 10.12
N LEU A 132 1.66 12.33 10.33
CA LEU A 132 2.58 11.43 11.01
C LEU A 132 3.79 11.10 10.11
N GLY A 133 3.59 11.01 8.79
CA GLY A 133 4.68 10.93 7.81
C GLY A 133 5.61 12.15 7.87
N GLN A 134 5.05 13.38 7.89
CA GLN A 134 5.85 14.60 8.09
C GLN A 134 6.65 14.58 9.40
N ARG A 135 6.05 14.11 10.50
CA ARG A 135 6.73 14.01 11.79
C ARG A 135 7.84 12.97 11.78
N ALA A 136 7.62 11.83 11.15
CA ALA A 136 8.65 10.81 10.98
C ALA A 136 9.84 11.35 10.18
N ASP A 137 9.58 12.04 9.07
CA ASP A 137 10.62 12.70 8.26
C ASP A 137 11.35 13.80 9.04
N ALA A 138 10.62 14.67 9.76
CA ALA A 138 11.21 15.72 10.56
C ALA A 138 12.10 15.18 11.70
N SER A 139 11.72 14.05 12.30
CA SER A 139 12.49 13.41 13.37
C SER A 139 13.79 12.78 12.88
N GLY A 140 13.89 12.42 11.58
CA GLY A 140 14.99 11.66 11.00
C GLY A 140 15.10 10.23 11.56
N LYS A 141 14.03 9.69 12.15
CA LYS A 141 13.99 8.39 12.84
C LYS A 141 12.90 7.46 12.27
N ARG A 142 12.86 7.33 10.93
CA ARG A 142 11.83 6.51 10.24
C ARG A 142 11.80 5.06 10.71
N LYS A 143 12.98 4.45 10.89
CA LYS A 143 13.10 3.08 11.39
C LYS A 143 12.56 2.95 12.82
N SER A 144 12.84 3.93 13.70
CA SER A 144 12.28 3.93 15.06
C SER A 144 10.76 4.08 15.05
N TRP A 145 10.21 4.95 14.21
CA TRP A 145 8.76 5.07 14.00
C TRP A 145 8.14 3.76 13.51
N LEU A 146 8.75 3.16 12.48
CA LEU A 146 8.33 1.85 11.98
C LEU A 146 8.36 0.80 13.08
N GLY A 147 9.41 0.78 13.92
CA GLY A 147 9.54 -0.18 15.02
C GLY A 147 8.44 -0.04 16.06
N VAL A 148 8.16 1.19 16.50
CA VAL A 148 7.08 1.44 17.46
C VAL A 148 5.72 1.02 16.88
N MET A 149 5.42 1.39 15.64
CA MET A 149 4.14 1.02 15.00
C MET A 149 4.05 -0.50 14.80
N THR A 150 5.14 -1.17 14.42
CA THR A 150 5.16 -2.65 14.31
C THR A 150 4.93 -3.32 15.67
N LEU A 151 5.52 -2.82 16.75
CA LEU A 151 5.30 -3.37 18.08
C LEU A 151 3.86 -3.15 18.56
N VAL A 152 3.27 -1.98 18.30
CA VAL A 152 1.85 -1.75 18.60
C VAL A 152 0.96 -2.66 17.77
N LEU A 153 1.27 -2.88 16.48
CA LEU A 153 0.57 -3.86 15.65
C LEU A 153 0.63 -5.27 16.25
N VAL A 154 1.83 -5.72 16.63
CA VAL A 154 2.03 -7.02 17.30
C VAL A 154 1.21 -7.11 18.59
N ALA A 155 1.18 -6.03 19.38
CA ALA A 155 0.37 -5.98 20.60
C ALA A 155 -1.14 -6.04 20.31
N CYS A 156 -1.63 -5.35 19.27
CA CYS A 156 -3.03 -5.42 18.84
C CYS A 156 -3.39 -6.84 18.40
N VAL A 157 -2.56 -7.45 17.53
CA VAL A 157 -2.80 -8.81 17.00
C VAL A 157 -2.71 -9.85 18.12
N GLY A 158 -1.69 -9.75 18.99
CA GLY A 158 -1.58 -10.62 20.17
C GLY A 158 -2.72 -10.42 21.18
N GLY A 159 -3.22 -9.18 21.29
CA GLY A 159 -4.38 -8.82 22.13
C GLY A 159 -5.68 -9.49 21.69
N LEU A 160 -5.80 -9.90 20.40
CA LEU A 160 -6.94 -10.68 19.92
C LEU A 160 -7.09 -12.05 20.64
N TYR A 161 -6.06 -12.50 21.33
CA TYR A 161 -6.14 -13.67 22.21
C TYR A 161 -7.21 -13.50 23.31
N PHE A 162 -7.48 -12.29 23.76
CA PHE A 162 -8.48 -11.99 24.80
C PHE A 162 -9.89 -11.82 24.27
N VAL A 163 -10.08 -11.93 22.94
CA VAL A 163 -11.41 -11.89 22.32
C VAL A 163 -12.03 -13.28 22.43
N GLU A 164 -12.74 -13.52 23.53
CA GLU A 164 -13.46 -14.76 23.76
C GLU A 164 -14.72 -14.87 22.89
N ALA A 165 -15.23 -16.08 22.67
CA ALA A 165 -16.42 -16.33 21.88
C ALA A 165 -17.70 -15.94 22.68
N THR A 166 -17.83 -14.64 22.95
CA THR A 166 -18.95 -14.04 23.70
C THR A 166 -19.35 -12.71 23.08
N PRO A 167 -20.64 -12.32 23.14
CA PRO A 167 -21.11 -11.05 22.59
C PRO A 167 -20.36 -9.82 23.14
N ASP A 168 -20.00 -9.83 24.43
CA ASP A 168 -19.30 -8.72 25.07
C ASP A 168 -17.89 -8.48 24.52
N ALA A 169 -17.22 -9.52 24.02
CA ALA A 169 -15.87 -9.42 23.49
C ALA A 169 -15.82 -8.89 22.05
N PHE A 170 -16.93 -8.79 21.34
CA PHE A 170 -17.00 -8.33 19.95
C PHE A 170 -16.32 -6.97 19.74
N TRP A 171 -16.69 -5.97 20.55
CA TRP A 171 -16.14 -4.63 20.42
C TRP A 171 -14.66 -4.52 20.77
N LEU A 172 -14.15 -5.41 21.63
CA LEU A 172 -12.71 -5.53 21.86
C LEU A 172 -12.01 -5.99 20.57
N GLY A 173 -12.55 -7.01 19.88
CA GLY A 173 -12.03 -7.49 18.60
C GLY A 173 -12.04 -6.40 17.53
N VAL A 174 -13.17 -5.74 17.34
CA VAL A 174 -13.31 -4.61 16.38
C VAL A 174 -12.32 -3.49 16.70
N GLY A 175 -12.20 -3.11 17.98
CA GLY A 175 -11.29 -2.05 18.43
C GLY A 175 -9.80 -2.37 18.16
N LEU A 176 -9.38 -3.61 18.47
CA LEU A 176 -8.01 -4.07 18.23
C LEU A 176 -7.67 -4.14 16.71
N ILE A 177 -8.63 -4.61 15.89
CA ILE A 177 -8.45 -4.65 14.43
C ILE A 177 -8.40 -3.24 13.85
N ALA A 178 -9.28 -2.35 14.30
CA ALA A 178 -9.30 -0.95 13.87
C ALA A 178 -7.99 -0.24 14.23
N LEU A 179 -7.52 -0.36 15.46
CA LEU A 179 -6.25 0.19 15.90
C LEU A 179 -5.08 -0.45 15.14
N GLY A 180 -5.08 -1.77 14.98
CA GLY A 180 -4.10 -2.52 14.19
C GLY A 180 -4.02 -2.00 12.76
N SER A 181 -5.15 -1.75 12.11
CA SER A 181 -5.21 -1.20 10.75
C SER A 181 -4.62 0.21 10.65
N ILE A 182 -4.89 1.07 11.64
CA ILE A 182 -4.32 2.43 11.69
C ILE A 182 -2.79 2.36 11.83
N VAL A 183 -2.29 1.60 12.79
CA VAL A 183 -0.84 1.53 13.02
C VAL A 183 -0.10 0.80 11.90
N ALA A 184 -0.72 -0.21 11.28
CA ALA A 184 -0.17 -0.91 10.13
C ALA A 184 0.02 0.06 8.93
N GLU A 185 -0.95 0.92 8.66
CA GLU A 185 -0.84 1.88 7.56
C GLU A 185 0.22 2.96 7.84
N ILE A 186 0.32 3.45 9.09
CA ILE A 186 1.38 4.38 9.50
C ILE A 186 2.77 3.70 9.40
N ALA A 187 2.85 2.42 9.74
CA ALA A 187 4.06 1.62 9.56
C ALA A 187 4.41 1.50 8.07
N ASN A 188 3.44 1.19 7.20
CA ASN A 188 3.60 1.11 5.75
C ASN A 188 4.17 2.41 5.15
N VAL A 189 3.67 3.58 5.57
CA VAL A 189 4.17 4.90 5.13
C VAL A 189 5.67 5.02 5.39
N ASN A 190 6.13 4.66 6.59
CA ASN A 190 7.54 4.71 6.98
C ASN A 190 8.37 3.63 6.26
N TYR A 191 7.84 2.43 6.14
CA TYR A 191 8.46 1.31 5.44
C TYR A 191 8.71 1.64 3.96
N TYR A 192 7.73 2.19 3.25
CA TYR A 192 7.88 2.61 1.86
C TYR A 192 8.87 3.76 1.71
N ALA A 193 8.86 4.73 2.63
CA ALA A 193 9.83 5.83 2.64
C ALA A 193 11.27 5.33 2.84
N MET A 194 11.47 4.23 3.58
CA MET A 194 12.80 3.61 3.76
C MET A 194 13.30 2.89 2.50
N MET A 195 12.46 2.65 1.48
CA MET A 195 12.87 2.00 0.23
C MET A 195 14.04 2.73 -0.45
N VAL A 196 14.08 4.05 -0.37
CA VAL A 196 15.18 4.88 -0.91
C VAL A 196 16.54 4.51 -0.31
N GLN A 197 16.58 4.09 0.96
CA GLN A 197 17.83 3.74 1.66
C GLN A 197 18.37 2.36 1.30
N VAL A 198 17.49 1.45 0.88
CA VAL A 198 17.84 0.06 0.56
C VAL A 198 17.85 -0.19 -0.95
N SER A 199 17.76 0.86 -1.75
CA SER A 199 17.79 0.79 -3.22
C SER A 199 18.65 1.90 -3.81
N THR A 200 18.99 1.77 -5.09
CA THR A 200 19.57 2.81 -5.92
C THR A 200 18.56 3.19 -7.00
N PRO A 201 18.70 4.32 -7.71
CA PRO A 201 17.82 4.67 -8.82
C PRO A 201 17.69 3.54 -9.87
N ARG A 202 18.74 2.72 -10.04
CA ARG A 202 18.77 1.58 -10.99
C ARG A 202 18.16 0.29 -10.43
N THR A 203 17.90 0.18 -9.15
CA THR A 203 17.43 -1.06 -8.50
C THR A 203 16.12 -0.90 -7.75
N MET A 204 15.53 0.30 -7.76
CA MET A 204 14.33 0.61 -6.98
C MET A 204 13.13 -0.25 -7.37
N GLY A 205 12.93 -0.49 -8.66
CA GLY A 205 11.85 -1.37 -9.14
C GLY A 205 12.00 -2.80 -8.65
N ARG A 206 13.22 -3.36 -8.71
CA ARG A 206 13.51 -4.71 -8.19
C ARG A 206 13.28 -4.81 -6.68
N VAL A 207 13.69 -3.79 -5.93
CA VAL A 207 13.51 -3.76 -4.47
C VAL A 207 12.03 -3.64 -4.12
N SER A 208 11.29 -2.74 -4.79
CA SER A 208 9.85 -2.60 -4.61
C SER A 208 9.09 -3.89 -4.97
N GLY A 209 9.42 -4.50 -6.12
CA GLY A 209 8.80 -5.75 -6.57
C GLY A 209 9.11 -6.92 -5.65
N LEU A 210 10.33 -7.02 -5.11
CA LEU A 210 10.70 -8.03 -4.13
C LEU A 210 9.87 -7.92 -2.84
N GLY A 211 9.77 -6.70 -2.27
CA GLY A 211 8.99 -6.48 -1.05
C GLY A 211 7.53 -6.89 -1.24
N TRP A 212 6.88 -6.33 -2.28
CA TRP A 212 5.47 -6.64 -2.56
C TRP A 212 5.22 -8.12 -2.89
N GLY A 213 6.10 -8.73 -3.68
CA GLY A 213 6.01 -10.15 -4.02
C GLY A 213 6.18 -11.05 -2.81
N LEU A 214 7.12 -10.73 -1.88
CA LEU A 214 7.25 -11.44 -0.62
C LEU A 214 6.01 -11.25 0.27
N GLY A 215 5.35 -10.09 0.25
CA GLY A 215 4.07 -9.90 0.90
C GLY A 215 3.03 -10.92 0.43
N TYR A 216 2.79 -11.04 -0.88
CA TYR A 216 1.87 -12.05 -1.43
C TYR A 216 2.23 -13.47 -0.97
N MET A 217 3.51 -13.83 -1.07
CA MET A 217 3.96 -15.18 -0.65
C MET A 217 3.76 -15.40 0.86
N GLY A 218 4.03 -14.38 1.69
CA GLY A 218 3.84 -14.43 3.14
C GLY A 218 2.38 -14.68 3.52
N GLY A 219 1.44 -14.03 2.82
CA GLY A 219 0.02 -14.24 3.00
C GLY A 219 -0.42 -15.67 2.66
N ILE A 220 0.04 -16.19 1.52
CA ILE A 220 -0.27 -17.57 1.11
C ILE A 220 0.27 -18.59 2.13
N VAL A 221 1.54 -18.45 2.53
CA VAL A 221 2.16 -19.40 3.48
C VAL A 221 1.46 -19.35 4.83
N ALA A 222 1.07 -18.16 5.30
CA ALA A 222 0.33 -18.03 6.55
C ALA A 222 -1.06 -18.71 6.47
N LEU A 223 -1.79 -18.53 5.37
CA LEU A 223 -3.09 -19.18 5.17
C LEU A 223 -2.95 -20.69 5.06
N VAL A 224 -1.96 -21.18 4.29
CA VAL A 224 -1.67 -22.63 4.20
C VAL A 224 -1.35 -23.20 5.58
N PHE A 225 -0.59 -22.48 6.40
CA PHE A 225 -0.29 -22.92 7.77
C PHE A 225 -1.55 -23.04 8.63
N VAL A 226 -2.50 -22.08 8.51
CA VAL A 226 -3.79 -22.15 9.21
C VAL A 226 -4.60 -23.37 8.75
N VAL A 227 -4.69 -23.60 7.43
CA VAL A 227 -5.40 -24.77 6.88
C VAL A 227 -4.77 -26.10 7.35
N LEU A 228 -3.45 -26.16 7.42
CA LEU A 228 -2.77 -27.37 7.94
C LEU A 228 -3.07 -27.60 9.42
N LEU A 229 -3.09 -26.55 10.24
CA LEU A 229 -3.48 -26.67 11.64
C LEU A 229 -4.90 -27.22 11.78
N ASP A 230 -5.83 -26.71 11.02
CA ASP A 230 -7.21 -27.16 10.99
C ASP A 230 -7.33 -28.62 10.52
N THR A 231 -6.68 -28.97 9.40
CA THR A 231 -6.67 -30.34 8.82
C THR A 231 -6.12 -31.38 9.79
N PHE A 232 -5.12 -31.02 10.60
CA PHE A 232 -4.55 -31.89 11.63
C PHE A 232 -5.27 -31.74 12.99
N GLU A 233 -6.48 -31.20 13.00
CA GLU A 233 -7.32 -31.01 14.19
C GLU A 233 -6.51 -30.40 15.37
N TRP A 234 -5.64 -29.40 15.05
CA TRP A 234 -4.78 -28.73 16.03
C TRP A 234 -3.94 -29.67 16.88
N PHE A 235 -3.56 -30.81 16.33
CA PHE A 235 -2.81 -31.85 17.04
C PHE A 235 -3.50 -32.32 18.32
N GLY A 236 -4.85 -32.35 18.35
CA GLY A 236 -5.66 -32.76 19.48
C GLY A 236 -5.82 -31.71 20.59
N MET A 237 -5.52 -30.44 20.31
CA MET A 237 -5.81 -29.34 21.25
C MET A 237 -7.32 -29.07 21.28
N ASP A 238 -7.82 -28.70 22.45
CA ASP A 238 -9.18 -28.20 22.60
C ASP A 238 -9.32 -26.83 21.89
N THR A 239 -10.12 -26.79 20.85
CA THR A 239 -10.41 -25.58 20.10
C THR A 239 -11.76 -24.96 20.43
N SER A 240 -12.43 -25.47 21.47
CA SER A 240 -13.67 -24.90 21.95
C SER A 240 -13.52 -23.42 22.33
N ASN A 241 -14.64 -22.72 22.41
CA ASN A 241 -14.69 -21.33 22.85
C ASN A 241 -13.82 -20.36 22.01
N GLY A 242 -13.67 -20.63 20.71
CA GLY A 242 -12.89 -19.81 19.77
C GLY A 242 -11.38 -19.87 19.97
N MET A 243 -10.87 -20.82 20.78
CA MET A 243 -9.45 -20.92 21.12
C MET A 243 -8.56 -21.07 19.86
N ALA A 244 -9.01 -21.78 18.81
CA ALA A 244 -8.29 -21.92 17.57
C ALA A 244 -7.99 -20.56 16.93
N TYR A 245 -9.00 -19.69 16.79
CA TYR A 245 -8.84 -18.35 16.21
C TYR A 245 -7.95 -17.45 17.07
N ARG A 246 -8.07 -17.56 18.38
CA ARG A 246 -7.24 -16.83 19.35
C ARG A 246 -5.78 -17.22 19.26
N LEU A 247 -5.47 -18.53 19.10
CA LEU A 247 -4.12 -19.03 18.88
C LEU A 247 -3.56 -18.66 17.50
N ILE A 248 -4.40 -18.63 16.45
CA ILE A 248 -4.03 -18.10 15.13
C ILE A 248 -3.55 -16.66 15.27
N ALA A 249 -4.27 -15.82 16.00
CA ALA A 249 -3.89 -14.43 16.22
C ALA A 249 -2.53 -14.31 16.91
N VAL A 250 -2.27 -15.10 17.96
CA VAL A 250 -0.96 -15.18 18.63
C VAL A 250 0.12 -15.63 17.64
N GLY A 251 -0.16 -16.65 16.83
CA GLY A 251 0.74 -17.13 15.78
C GLY A 251 1.10 -16.02 14.78
N CYS A 252 0.13 -15.23 14.33
CA CYS A 252 0.35 -14.06 13.46
C CYS A 252 1.19 -12.97 14.15
N ALA A 253 0.99 -12.72 15.44
CA ALA A 253 1.79 -11.77 16.21
C ALA A 253 3.26 -12.22 16.31
N VAL A 254 3.49 -13.51 16.66
CA VAL A 254 4.84 -14.11 16.71
C VAL A 254 5.50 -14.09 15.34
N TRP A 255 4.78 -14.48 14.28
CA TRP A 255 5.25 -14.39 12.90
C TRP A 255 5.73 -12.99 12.55
N THR A 256 4.89 -11.97 12.82
CA THR A 256 5.24 -10.58 12.56
C THR A 256 6.51 -10.18 13.31
N LEU A 257 6.63 -10.52 14.58
CA LEU A 257 7.79 -10.20 15.41
C LEU A 257 9.08 -10.84 14.86
N VAL A 258 9.02 -12.14 14.54
CA VAL A 258 10.20 -12.91 14.07
C VAL A 258 10.68 -12.40 12.71
N PHE A 259 9.77 -12.26 11.75
CA PHE A 259 10.15 -11.89 10.38
C PHE A 259 10.36 -10.39 10.16
N ALA A 260 9.85 -9.51 11.04
CA ALA A 260 10.18 -8.09 11.02
C ALA A 260 11.55 -7.80 11.67
N TRP A 261 12.02 -8.63 12.61
CA TRP A 261 13.28 -8.44 13.34
C TRP A 261 14.50 -8.15 12.46
N PRO A 262 14.73 -8.85 11.30
CA PRO A 262 15.87 -8.59 10.44
C PRO A 262 15.96 -7.14 9.95
N LEU A 263 14.83 -6.48 9.66
CA LEU A 263 14.82 -5.07 9.26
C LEU A 263 15.46 -4.21 10.36
N PHE A 264 15.03 -4.39 11.60
CA PHE A 264 15.53 -3.58 12.73
C PHE A 264 16.99 -3.87 13.07
N ARG A 265 17.50 -5.07 12.73
CA ARG A 265 18.90 -5.46 12.99
C ARG A 265 19.86 -5.02 11.90
N TYR A 266 19.44 -5.02 10.61
CA TYR A 266 20.37 -4.90 9.50
C TYR A 266 20.19 -3.65 8.64
N VAL A 267 19.00 -3.03 8.64
CA VAL A 267 18.80 -1.76 7.92
C VAL A 267 19.22 -0.61 8.83
N PRO A 268 20.09 0.31 8.37
CA PRO A 268 20.50 1.46 9.19
C PRO A 268 19.34 2.44 9.41
N GLU A 269 19.45 3.29 10.45
CA GLU A 269 18.53 4.42 10.62
C GLU A 269 18.78 5.46 9.54
N THR A 270 17.73 6.16 9.12
CA THR A 270 17.85 7.23 8.13
C THR A 270 18.67 8.39 8.68
N GLN A 271 19.72 8.78 7.97
CA GLN A 271 20.47 10.00 8.28
C GLN A 271 19.84 11.19 7.55
N VAL A 272 18.67 11.63 7.97
CA VAL A 272 18.06 12.87 7.48
C VAL A 272 18.31 13.99 8.47
N ARG A 273 18.62 15.19 7.96
CA ARG A 273 18.78 16.37 8.80
C ARG A 273 17.49 16.65 9.58
N LYS A 274 17.58 16.61 10.91
CA LYS A 274 16.46 16.90 11.80
C LYS A 274 15.85 18.26 11.47
N ARG A 275 14.54 18.32 11.36
CA ARG A 275 13.76 19.55 11.19
C ARG A 275 12.94 19.79 12.46
N PRO A 276 12.58 21.05 12.77
CA PRO A 276 11.67 21.31 13.89
C PRO A 276 10.35 20.57 13.70
N THR A 277 9.92 19.85 14.73
CA THR A 277 8.60 19.21 14.72
C THR A 277 7.53 20.28 14.89
N VAL A 278 6.49 20.23 14.08
CA VAL A 278 5.36 21.15 14.15
C VAL A 278 4.15 20.48 14.79
N SER A 279 3.25 21.29 15.36
CA SER A 279 1.97 20.78 15.88
C SER A 279 1.12 20.16 14.75
N ILE A 280 0.16 19.29 15.09
CA ILE A 280 -0.72 18.63 14.11
C ILE A 280 -1.43 19.67 13.23
N VAL A 281 -2.00 20.71 13.83
CA VAL A 281 -2.72 21.79 13.11
C VAL A 281 -1.80 22.53 12.14
N LYS A 282 -0.58 22.88 12.57
CA LYS A 282 0.42 23.47 11.68
C LYS A 282 0.87 22.50 10.59
N GLY A 283 0.92 21.19 10.88
CA GLY A 283 1.18 20.15 9.90
C GLY A 283 0.20 20.17 8.75
N TYR A 284 -1.09 20.30 9.02
CA TYR A 284 -2.11 20.45 7.95
C TYR A 284 -1.97 21.74 7.16
N ALA A 285 -1.66 22.86 7.82
CA ALA A 285 -1.42 24.13 7.11
C ALA A 285 -0.22 24.01 6.15
N ILE A 286 0.86 23.34 6.59
CA ILE A 286 2.01 23.04 5.74
C ILE A 286 1.61 22.12 4.58
N LEU A 287 0.82 21.06 4.85
CA LEU A 287 0.34 20.12 3.84
C LEU A 287 -0.45 20.85 2.74
N VAL A 288 -1.36 21.75 3.10
CA VAL A 288 -2.13 22.55 2.14
C VAL A 288 -1.20 23.49 1.34
N ALA A 289 -0.23 24.12 2.01
CA ALA A 289 0.75 24.96 1.34
C ALA A 289 1.62 24.15 0.35
N ASP A 290 2.04 22.94 0.74
CA ASP A 290 2.82 22.03 -0.10
C ASP A 290 2.00 21.49 -1.28
N LEU A 291 0.72 21.17 -1.10
CA LEU A 291 -0.17 20.82 -2.21
C LEU A 291 -0.31 21.96 -3.21
N ARG A 292 -0.47 23.23 -2.72
CA ARG A 292 -0.47 24.41 -3.59
C ARG A 292 0.85 24.61 -4.32
N ARG A 293 1.96 24.37 -3.63
CA ARG A 293 3.30 24.43 -4.20
C ARG A 293 3.49 23.36 -5.27
N LEU A 294 3.12 22.10 -4.99
CA LEU A 294 3.15 21.01 -5.96
C LEU A 294 2.28 21.30 -7.18
N TRP A 295 1.12 21.95 -6.98
CA TRP A 295 0.29 22.39 -8.09
C TRP A 295 1.00 23.39 -9.01
N ASN A 296 1.81 24.29 -8.46
CA ASN A 296 2.52 25.30 -9.23
C ASN A 296 3.86 24.81 -9.79
N GLU A 297 4.58 23.96 -9.05
CA GLU A 297 5.96 23.57 -9.36
C GLU A 297 6.09 22.15 -9.91
N ALA A 298 5.16 21.24 -9.60
CA ALA A 298 5.25 19.82 -9.94
C ALA A 298 3.87 19.16 -10.14
N ARG A 299 3.05 19.70 -11.06
CA ARG A 299 1.71 19.19 -11.36
C ARG A 299 1.68 17.71 -11.71
N SER A 300 2.73 17.20 -12.34
CA SER A 300 2.83 15.76 -12.64
C SER A 300 2.81 14.87 -11.41
N THR A 301 3.35 15.33 -10.27
CA THR A 301 3.27 14.58 -9.00
C THR A 301 1.83 14.52 -8.49
N LEU A 302 1.07 15.62 -8.58
CA LEU A 302 -0.34 15.62 -8.21
C LEU A 302 -1.20 14.77 -9.16
N TRP A 303 -0.96 14.84 -10.47
CA TRP A 303 -1.60 13.95 -11.44
C TRP A 303 -1.30 12.49 -11.15
N PHE A 304 -0.06 12.18 -10.75
CA PHE A 304 0.29 10.83 -10.33
C PHE A 304 -0.44 10.40 -9.07
N LEU A 305 -0.52 11.24 -8.03
CA LEU A 305 -1.27 10.94 -6.81
C LEU A 305 -2.75 10.69 -7.12
N LEU A 306 -3.38 11.53 -7.95
CA LEU A 306 -4.77 11.36 -8.38
C LEU A 306 -4.95 10.08 -9.21
N ALA A 307 -4.14 9.88 -10.24
CA ALA A 307 -4.19 8.70 -11.08
C ALA A 307 -4.03 7.42 -10.25
N SER A 308 -3.03 7.42 -9.34
CA SER A 308 -2.75 6.27 -8.48
C SER A 308 -3.88 5.99 -7.48
N ALA A 309 -4.54 7.01 -6.96
CA ALA A 309 -5.70 6.84 -6.10
C ALA A 309 -6.82 6.10 -6.83
N VAL A 310 -7.13 6.54 -8.05
CA VAL A 310 -8.22 5.97 -8.87
C VAL A 310 -7.90 4.54 -9.30
N TYR A 311 -6.75 4.28 -9.97
CA TYR A 311 -6.51 2.92 -10.45
C TYR A 311 -6.24 1.92 -9.31
N ARG A 312 -5.66 2.34 -8.19
CA ARG A 312 -5.44 1.44 -7.05
C ARG A 312 -6.74 0.98 -6.42
N ASP A 313 -7.75 1.82 -6.37
CA ASP A 313 -9.08 1.42 -5.94
C ASP A 313 -9.69 0.40 -6.92
N GLY A 314 -9.57 0.64 -8.24
CA GLY A 314 -9.94 -0.35 -9.24
C GLY A 314 -9.18 -1.68 -9.09
N LEU A 315 -7.86 -1.65 -8.81
CA LEU A 315 -7.07 -2.86 -8.55
C LEU A 315 -7.54 -3.61 -7.30
N ALA A 316 -7.92 -2.89 -6.23
CA ALA A 316 -8.51 -3.50 -5.04
C ALA A 316 -9.86 -4.16 -5.39
N GLY A 317 -10.69 -3.48 -6.20
CA GLY A 317 -11.96 -4.03 -6.70
C GLY A 317 -11.80 -5.32 -7.49
N VAL A 318 -10.74 -5.46 -8.30
CA VAL A 318 -10.45 -6.72 -9.03
C VAL A 318 -10.32 -7.91 -8.08
N PHE A 319 -9.61 -7.75 -6.97
CA PHE A 319 -9.49 -8.81 -5.96
C PHE A 319 -10.79 -9.01 -5.16
N THR A 320 -11.42 -7.92 -4.74
CA THR A 320 -12.63 -7.97 -3.89
C THR A 320 -13.79 -8.64 -4.62
N PHE A 321 -14.03 -8.30 -5.89
CA PHE A 321 -15.17 -8.80 -6.65
C PHE A 321 -14.83 -10.02 -7.51
N GLY A 322 -13.56 -10.38 -7.67
CA GLY A 322 -13.12 -11.51 -8.49
C GLY A 322 -13.75 -12.84 -8.09
N ALA A 323 -13.82 -13.12 -6.78
CA ALA A 323 -14.45 -14.33 -6.26
C ALA A 323 -15.96 -14.38 -6.57
N ILE A 324 -16.66 -13.24 -6.44
CA ILE A 324 -18.08 -13.12 -6.73
C ILE A 324 -18.34 -13.35 -8.22
N ILE A 325 -17.52 -12.78 -9.10
CA ILE A 325 -17.61 -12.99 -10.55
C ILE A 325 -17.41 -14.47 -10.87
N ALA A 326 -16.41 -15.12 -10.30
CA ALA A 326 -16.12 -16.53 -10.51
C ALA A 326 -17.32 -17.42 -10.11
N ALA A 327 -17.86 -17.21 -8.92
CA ALA A 327 -18.99 -18.00 -8.41
C ALA A 327 -20.28 -17.71 -9.17
N VAL A 328 -20.68 -16.45 -9.26
CA VAL A 328 -22.02 -16.07 -9.74
C VAL A 328 -22.11 -16.03 -11.27
N ALA A 329 -21.08 -15.48 -11.96
CA ALA A 329 -21.12 -15.31 -13.40
C ALA A 329 -20.57 -16.51 -14.17
N PHE A 330 -19.63 -17.27 -13.58
CA PHE A 330 -18.99 -18.42 -14.23
C PHE A 330 -19.32 -19.77 -13.58
N GLY A 331 -20.14 -19.80 -12.52
CA GLY A 331 -20.60 -21.02 -11.87
C GLY A 331 -19.48 -21.84 -11.19
N PHE A 332 -18.43 -21.19 -10.70
CA PHE A 332 -17.38 -21.90 -9.97
C PHE A 332 -17.95 -22.48 -8.67
N SER A 333 -17.59 -23.72 -8.36
CA SER A 333 -17.81 -24.28 -7.03
C SER A 333 -16.90 -23.58 -6.00
N ASP A 334 -17.23 -23.69 -4.71
CA ASP A 334 -16.44 -23.11 -3.62
C ASP A 334 -14.98 -23.55 -3.70
N SER A 335 -14.74 -24.84 -3.95
CA SER A 335 -13.39 -25.38 -4.14
C SER A 335 -12.64 -24.76 -5.31
N GLN A 336 -13.33 -24.47 -6.42
CA GLN A 336 -12.75 -23.81 -7.59
C GLN A 336 -12.43 -22.34 -7.30
N VAL A 337 -13.28 -21.64 -6.56
CA VAL A 337 -13.04 -20.25 -6.12
C VAL A 337 -11.79 -20.18 -5.23
N ILE A 338 -11.67 -21.09 -4.27
CA ILE A 338 -10.49 -21.18 -3.38
C ILE A 338 -9.24 -21.48 -4.19
N LEU A 339 -9.28 -22.47 -5.07
CA LEU A 339 -8.14 -22.85 -5.92
C LEU A 339 -7.70 -21.67 -6.83
N PHE A 340 -8.67 -20.97 -7.41
CA PHE A 340 -8.42 -19.77 -8.20
C PHE A 340 -7.77 -18.67 -7.35
N GLY A 341 -8.25 -18.44 -6.14
CA GLY A 341 -7.68 -17.46 -5.21
C GLY A 341 -6.21 -17.74 -4.88
N ILE A 342 -5.86 -19.00 -4.62
CA ILE A 342 -4.48 -19.44 -4.39
C ILE A 342 -3.61 -19.19 -5.64
N ALA A 343 -4.10 -19.64 -6.80
CA ALA A 343 -3.39 -19.47 -8.08
C ALA A 343 -3.19 -17.99 -8.42
N ALA A 344 -4.23 -17.15 -8.23
CA ALA A 344 -4.20 -15.72 -8.48
C ALA A 344 -3.15 -15.00 -7.61
N ASN A 345 -3.09 -15.31 -6.31
CA ASN A 345 -2.09 -14.76 -5.40
C ASN A 345 -0.66 -15.22 -5.74
N LEU A 346 -0.49 -16.49 -6.11
CA LEU A 346 0.80 -17.02 -6.54
C LEU A 346 1.30 -16.31 -7.80
N VAL A 347 0.45 -16.20 -8.81
CA VAL A 347 0.75 -15.50 -10.06
C VAL A 347 1.04 -14.02 -9.80
N ALA A 348 0.25 -13.34 -8.96
CA ALA A 348 0.48 -11.95 -8.58
C ALA A 348 1.85 -11.76 -7.89
N GLY A 349 2.22 -12.65 -6.97
CA GLY A 349 3.50 -12.60 -6.28
C GLY A 349 4.70 -12.77 -7.22
N VAL A 350 4.67 -13.83 -8.04
CA VAL A 350 5.76 -14.14 -9.00
C VAL A 350 5.91 -13.04 -10.05
N SER A 351 4.78 -12.62 -10.66
CA SER A 351 4.79 -11.57 -11.69
C SER A 351 5.31 -10.24 -11.14
N THR A 352 5.01 -9.91 -9.89
CA THR A 352 5.48 -8.68 -9.24
C THR A 352 6.99 -8.66 -9.07
N ILE A 353 7.59 -9.78 -8.65
CA ILE A 353 9.05 -9.92 -8.53
C ILE A 353 9.72 -9.78 -9.90
N ILE A 354 9.14 -10.40 -10.93
CA ILE A 354 9.65 -10.32 -12.31
C ILE A 354 9.52 -8.90 -12.84
N ALA A 355 8.36 -8.26 -12.64
CA ALA A 355 8.08 -6.91 -13.13
C ALA A 355 9.01 -5.84 -12.53
N GLY A 356 9.54 -6.06 -11.33
CA GLY A 356 10.54 -5.18 -10.74
C GLY A 356 11.80 -4.99 -11.61
N ARG A 357 12.18 -6.02 -12.41
CA ARG A 357 13.28 -5.89 -13.37
C ARG A 357 12.91 -5.05 -14.58
N PHE A 358 11.66 -5.13 -15.01
CA PHE A 358 11.14 -4.29 -16.08
C PHE A 358 10.97 -2.84 -15.64
N ASP A 359 10.57 -2.61 -14.38
CA ASP A 359 10.53 -1.27 -13.79
C ASP A 359 11.90 -0.59 -13.85
N ASP A 360 12.98 -1.30 -13.46
CA ASP A 360 14.34 -0.77 -13.51
C ASP A 360 14.86 -0.50 -14.93
N ARG A 361 14.36 -1.21 -15.96
CA ARG A 361 14.82 -1.09 -17.35
C ARG A 361 13.98 -0.14 -18.19
N LEU A 362 12.65 -0.24 -18.06
CA LEU A 362 11.69 0.47 -18.91
C LEU A 362 11.13 1.72 -18.21
N GLY A 363 11.36 1.82 -16.89
CA GLY A 363 10.79 2.83 -16.03
C GLY A 363 9.39 2.48 -15.48
N PRO A 364 9.05 2.96 -14.27
CA PRO A 364 7.83 2.58 -13.56
C PRO A 364 6.55 3.00 -14.31
N ARG A 365 6.54 4.16 -14.96
CA ARG A 365 5.37 4.65 -15.71
C ARG A 365 4.95 3.67 -16.81
N ARG A 366 5.89 3.12 -17.57
CA ARG A 366 5.58 2.16 -18.64
C ARG A 366 5.05 0.86 -18.06
N VAL A 367 5.63 0.37 -16.96
CA VAL A 367 5.16 -0.85 -16.29
C VAL A 367 3.72 -0.65 -15.80
N ILE A 368 3.40 0.49 -15.17
CA ILE A 368 2.03 0.81 -14.73
C ILE A 368 1.07 0.80 -15.91
N LEU A 369 1.39 1.55 -16.99
CA LEU A 369 0.49 1.66 -18.15
C LEU A 369 0.26 0.32 -18.85
N VAL A 370 1.30 -0.51 -19.01
CA VAL A 370 1.18 -1.85 -19.58
C VAL A 370 0.32 -2.74 -18.68
N ALA A 371 0.58 -2.73 -17.38
CA ALA A 371 -0.19 -3.54 -16.43
C ALA A 371 -1.68 -3.14 -16.43
N LEU A 372 -1.99 -1.85 -16.35
CA LEU A 372 -3.38 -1.36 -16.40
C LEU A 372 -4.03 -1.66 -17.75
N GLY A 373 -3.32 -1.51 -18.86
CA GLY A 373 -3.81 -1.85 -20.20
C GLY A 373 -4.17 -3.34 -20.35
N VAL A 374 -3.33 -4.22 -19.83
CA VAL A 374 -3.59 -5.67 -19.81
C VAL A 374 -4.81 -5.99 -18.94
N ILE A 375 -4.94 -5.34 -17.77
CA ILE A 375 -6.09 -5.49 -16.87
C ILE A 375 -7.38 -5.07 -17.58
N VAL A 376 -7.37 -3.91 -18.22
CA VAL A 376 -8.55 -3.42 -18.97
C VAL A 376 -8.92 -4.39 -20.11
N ALA A 377 -7.93 -4.81 -20.90
CA ALA A 377 -8.17 -5.73 -22.00
C ALA A 377 -8.73 -7.09 -21.52
N ALA A 378 -8.12 -7.69 -20.49
CA ALA A 378 -8.56 -8.95 -19.93
C ALA A 378 -9.96 -8.85 -19.31
N GLY A 379 -10.28 -7.75 -18.62
CA GLY A 379 -11.61 -7.51 -18.06
C GLY A 379 -12.69 -7.37 -19.14
N VAL A 380 -12.39 -6.69 -20.24
CA VAL A 380 -13.29 -6.61 -21.41
C VAL A 380 -13.50 -7.99 -22.03
N VAL A 381 -12.44 -8.79 -22.18
CA VAL A 381 -12.52 -10.16 -22.72
C VAL A 381 -13.37 -11.07 -21.82
N ILE A 382 -13.23 -10.95 -20.48
CA ILE A 382 -14.07 -11.69 -19.52
C ILE A 382 -15.57 -11.45 -19.81
N VAL A 383 -15.95 -10.20 -20.00
CA VAL A 383 -17.36 -9.86 -20.24
C VAL A 383 -17.81 -10.28 -21.65
N ALA A 384 -16.98 -10.02 -22.67
CA ALA A 384 -17.32 -10.33 -24.05
C ALA A 384 -17.44 -11.84 -24.32
N LEU A 385 -16.64 -12.64 -23.64
CA LEU A 385 -16.58 -14.08 -23.84
C LEU A 385 -17.13 -14.89 -22.66
N HIS A 386 -17.93 -14.29 -21.76
CA HIS A 386 -18.46 -15.00 -20.59
C HIS A 386 -19.27 -16.24 -20.95
N GLY A 387 -19.98 -16.24 -22.07
CA GLY A 387 -20.75 -17.38 -22.53
C GLY A 387 -19.92 -18.58 -22.99
N VAL A 388 -18.61 -18.45 -23.19
CA VAL A 388 -17.72 -19.58 -23.56
C VAL A 388 -17.49 -20.52 -22.36
N GLY A 389 -17.61 -20.01 -21.14
CA GLY A 389 -17.53 -20.81 -19.92
C GLY A 389 -16.33 -20.48 -19.00
N PRO A 390 -16.12 -21.30 -17.96
CA PRO A 390 -15.17 -21.05 -16.88
C PRO A 390 -13.71 -20.83 -17.31
N ILE A 391 -13.30 -21.42 -18.42
CA ILE A 391 -11.92 -21.30 -18.94
C ILE A 391 -11.53 -19.85 -19.22
N VAL A 392 -12.48 -19.01 -19.67
CA VAL A 392 -12.26 -17.59 -19.93
C VAL A 392 -11.85 -16.88 -18.64
N PHE A 393 -12.56 -17.18 -17.54
CA PHE A 393 -12.23 -16.58 -16.25
C PHE A 393 -10.90 -17.10 -15.69
N TRP A 394 -10.60 -18.40 -15.85
CA TRP A 394 -9.28 -18.94 -15.46
C TRP A 394 -8.14 -18.19 -16.14
N VAL A 395 -8.17 -18.07 -17.45
CA VAL A 395 -7.08 -17.45 -18.22
C VAL A 395 -7.01 -15.94 -17.97
N CYS A 396 -8.12 -15.22 -18.17
CA CYS A 396 -8.15 -13.77 -18.07
C CYS A 396 -8.07 -13.29 -16.61
N GLY A 397 -8.68 -14.01 -15.67
CA GLY A 397 -8.62 -13.70 -14.25
C GLY A 397 -7.20 -13.87 -13.66
N LEU A 398 -6.47 -14.93 -14.05
CA LEU A 398 -5.07 -15.09 -13.68
C LEU A 398 -4.18 -14.01 -14.32
N LEU A 399 -4.48 -13.62 -15.57
CA LEU A 399 -3.77 -12.52 -16.24
C LEU A 399 -4.01 -11.18 -15.53
N LEU A 400 -5.27 -10.90 -15.17
CA LEU A 400 -5.65 -9.74 -14.34
C LEU A 400 -4.86 -9.73 -13.03
N SER A 401 -4.94 -10.81 -12.26
CA SER A 401 -4.27 -10.94 -10.96
C SER A 401 -2.76 -10.76 -11.09
N GLY A 402 -2.18 -11.33 -12.15
CA GLY A 402 -0.76 -11.20 -12.46
C GLY A 402 -0.29 -9.78 -12.77
N MET A 403 -1.19 -8.86 -13.10
CA MET A 403 -0.84 -7.46 -13.41
C MET A 403 -1.09 -6.50 -12.25
N VAL A 404 -1.88 -6.88 -11.25
CA VAL A 404 -2.16 -6.00 -10.10
C VAL A 404 -0.90 -5.71 -9.30
N GLY A 405 -0.14 -6.74 -8.95
CA GLY A 405 1.11 -6.59 -8.19
C GLY A 405 2.15 -5.72 -8.89
N PRO A 406 2.47 -5.96 -10.18
CA PRO A 406 3.32 -5.09 -10.98
C PRO A 406 2.91 -3.62 -10.97
N ALA A 407 1.62 -3.32 -11.17
CA ALA A 407 1.11 -1.95 -11.12
C ALA A 407 1.33 -1.29 -9.75
N GLN A 408 1.07 -2.00 -8.68
CA GLN A 408 1.25 -1.50 -7.31
C GLN A 408 2.72 -1.32 -6.92
N ALA A 409 3.58 -2.28 -7.24
CA ALA A 409 5.02 -2.20 -6.96
C ALA A 409 5.68 -1.04 -7.73
N ALA A 410 5.34 -0.88 -9.02
CA ALA A 410 5.83 0.21 -9.84
C ALA A 410 5.30 1.58 -9.37
N SER A 411 4.08 1.65 -8.81
CA SER A 411 3.53 2.87 -8.21
C SER A 411 4.36 3.34 -7.02
N ARG A 412 4.75 2.42 -6.12
CA ARG A 412 5.65 2.74 -4.99
C ARG A 412 7.02 3.20 -5.48
N SER A 413 7.57 2.50 -6.46
CA SER A 413 8.84 2.83 -7.09
C SER A 413 8.82 4.22 -7.72
N LEU A 414 7.76 4.56 -8.46
CA LEU A 414 7.60 5.87 -9.07
C LEU A 414 7.51 6.96 -8.00
N LEU A 415 6.66 6.78 -7.00
CA LEU A 415 6.51 7.76 -5.92
C LEU A 415 7.82 8.01 -5.18
N ALA A 416 8.55 6.94 -4.82
CA ALA A 416 9.84 7.08 -4.16
C ALA A 416 10.87 7.84 -5.00
N ARG A 417 10.86 7.62 -6.34
CA ARG A 417 11.77 8.31 -7.28
C ARG A 417 11.48 9.81 -7.44
N VAL A 418 10.23 10.21 -7.25
CA VAL A 418 9.80 11.61 -7.47
C VAL A 418 9.58 12.36 -6.16
N SER A 419 9.68 11.70 -5.03
CA SER A 419 9.56 12.32 -3.71
C SER A 419 10.76 13.24 -3.43
N PRO A 420 10.53 14.46 -2.90
CA PRO A 420 11.61 15.31 -2.43
C PRO A 420 12.38 14.62 -1.30
N ALA A 421 13.72 14.74 -1.34
CA ALA A 421 14.57 14.13 -0.33
C ALA A 421 14.23 14.56 1.09
N GLY A 422 14.14 13.60 1.98
CA GLY A 422 13.82 13.80 3.38
C GLY A 422 12.33 14.13 3.63
N ARG A 423 11.46 13.94 2.62
CA ARG A 423 9.99 14.09 2.71
C ARG A 423 9.26 12.87 2.16
N GLU A 424 9.95 11.75 2.02
CA GLU A 424 9.41 10.54 1.41
C GLU A 424 8.24 9.98 2.20
N ALA A 425 8.30 9.95 3.55
CA ALA A 425 7.20 9.46 4.38
C ALA A 425 5.97 10.37 4.29
N GLU A 426 6.16 11.68 4.15
CA GLU A 426 5.06 12.62 3.89
C GLU A 426 4.38 12.33 2.56
N MET A 427 5.16 12.11 1.49
CA MET A 427 4.61 11.78 0.17
C MET A 427 3.89 10.43 0.17
N PHE A 428 4.40 9.42 0.86
CA PHE A 428 3.69 8.15 1.04
C PHE A 428 2.45 8.30 1.94
N GLY A 429 2.47 9.20 2.91
CA GLY A 429 1.28 9.59 3.68
C GLY A 429 0.18 10.18 2.80
N LEU A 430 0.53 11.11 1.90
CA LEU A 430 -0.40 11.65 0.90
C LEU A 430 -0.93 10.57 -0.05
N TYR A 431 -0.09 9.65 -0.47
CA TYR A 431 -0.45 8.52 -1.32
C TYR A 431 -1.44 7.57 -0.61
N ALA A 432 -1.28 7.32 0.68
CA ALA A 432 -2.23 6.58 1.49
C ALA A 432 -3.56 7.31 1.62
N THR A 433 -3.52 8.62 1.93
CA THR A 433 -4.72 9.46 2.08
C THR A 433 -5.52 9.53 0.78
N THR A 434 -4.88 9.79 -0.35
CA THR A 434 -5.57 9.86 -1.65
C THR A 434 -6.18 8.51 -2.04
N GLY A 435 -5.50 7.40 -1.74
CA GLY A 435 -6.03 6.06 -1.95
C GLY A 435 -7.27 5.79 -1.11
N ARG A 436 -7.28 6.16 0.17
CA ARG A 436 -8.47 6.04 1.04
C ARG A 436 -9.61 6.95 0.58
N ALA A 437 -9.31 8.16 0.12
CA ALA A 437 -10.34 9.07 -0.40
C ALA A 437 -11.02 8.55 -1.67
N ALA A 438 -10.36 7.72 -2.46
CA ALA A 438 -10.89 7.13 -3.68
C ALA A 438 -11.59 5.77 -3.47
N SER A 439 -11.50 5.13 -2.29
CA SER A 439 -11.88 3.73 -2.05
C SER A 439 -13.38 3.38 -2.22
N PHE A 440 -14.20 4.35 -2.58
CA PHE A 440 -15.62 4.15 -2.91
C PHE A 440 -15.90 3.98 -4.40
N LEU A 441 -14.93 4.28 -5.29
CA LEU A 441 -15.17 4.31 -6.74
C LEU A 441 -15.43 2.91 -7.30
N ALA A 442 -14.58 1.93 -6.98
CA ALA A 442 -14.75 0.57 -7.50
C ALA A 442 -16.03 -0.10 -7.00
N PRO A 443 -16.36 -0.10 -5.67
CA PRO A 443 -17.65 -0.60 -5.20
C PRO A 443 -18.87 0.13 -5.79
N GLY A 444 -18.76 1.47 -5.90
CA GLY A 444 -19.84 2.28 -6.49
C GLY A 444 -20.09 1.96 -7.95
N MET A 445 -19.02 1.86 -8.77
CA MET A 445 -19.14 1.51 -10.19
C MET A 445 -19.55 0.06 -10.39
N TRP A 446 -19.09 -0.86 -9.54
CA TRP A 446 -19.57 -2.25 -9.51
C TRP A 446 -21.09 -2.31 -9.34
N ALA A 447 -21.63 -1.68 -8.30
CA ALA A 447 -23.06 -1.66 -8.01
C ALA A 447 -23.85 -0.94 -9.11
N LEU A 448 -23.36 0.20 -9.61
CA LEU A 448 -24.01 0.96 -10.68
C LEU A 448 -24.19 0.13 -11.94
N PHE A 449 -23.15 -0.55 -12.40
CA PHE A 449 -23.21 -1.35 -13.63
C PHE A 449 -24.14 -2.56 -13.48
N ILE A 450 -24.15 -3.23 -12.33
CA ILE A 450 -25.11 -4.32 -12.07
C ILE A 450 -26.54 -3.78 -12.08
N THR A 451 -26.79 -2.63 -11.46
CA THR A 451 -28.12 -2.02 -11.44
C THR A 451 -28.59 -1.61 -12.83
N LEU A 452 -27.69 -1.07 -13.67
CA LEU A 452 -28.04 -0.61 -15.01
C LEU A 452 -28.28 -1.77 -16.00
N PHE A 453 -27.52 -2.84 -15.90
CA PHE A 453 -27.51 -3.92 -16.89
C PHE A 453 -28.13 -5.24 -16.39
N GLY A 454 -28.49 -5.33 -15.12
CA GLY A 454 -29.27 -6.42 -14.55
C GLY A 454 -28.54 -7.75 -14.32
N ALA A 455 -27.19 -7.81 -14.47
CA ALA A 455 -26.42 -9.01 -14.22
C ALA A 455 -25.06 -8.75 -13.60
N THR A 456 -24.61 -9.66 -12.73
CA THR A 456 -23.34 -9.54 -11.97
C THR A 456 -22.11 -9.41 -12.86
N ILE A 457 -22.12 -10.03 -14.05
CA ILE A 457 -20.99 -9.94 -15.00
C ILE A 457 -20.67 -8.50 -15.40
N TRP A 458 -21.67 -7.62 -15.49
CA TRP A 458 -21.48 -6.22 -15.84
C TRP A 458 -20.76 -5.41 -14.76
N GLY A 459 -20.81 -5.86 -13.51
CA GLY A 459 -19.99 -5.29 -12.45
C GLY A 459 -18.49 -5.32 -12.77
N THR A 460 -18.04 -6.32 -13.54
CA THR A 460 -16.66 -6.38 -14.06
C THR A 460 -16.32 -5.12 -14.87
N LEU A 461 -17.18 -4.68 -15.78
CA LEU A 461 -16.95 -3.43 -16.53
C LEU A 461 -16.98 -2.20 -15.61
N GLY A 462 -17.80 -2.22 -14.55
CA GLY A 462 -17.79 -1.16 -13.53
C GLY A 462 -16.42 -0.99 -12.91
N VAL A 463 -15.82 -2.07 -12.41
CA VAL A 463 -14.45 -2.06 -11.84
C VAL A 463 -13.41 -1.67 -12.89
N ILE A 464 -13.49 -2.26 -14.09
CA ILE A 464 -12.54 -1.98 -15.19
C ILE A 464 -12.63 -0.51 -15.64
N SER A 465 -13.81 0.12 -15.58
CA SER A 465 -13.96 1.55 -15.90
C SER A 465 -13.17 2.44 -14.95
N VAL A 466 -13.07 2.08 -13.66
CA VAL A 466 -12.24 2.78 -12.67
C VAL A 466 -10.74 2.61 -13.00
N VAL A 467 -10.33 1.37 -13.34
CA VAL A 467 -8.94 1.11 -13.77
C VAL A 467 -8.61 1.92 -15.02
N LEU A 468 -9.50 1.94 -16.01
CA LEU A 468 -9.36 2.71 -17.25
C LEU A 468 -9.26 4.22 -16.98
N ALA A 469 -10.12 4.75 -16.13
CA ALA A 469 -10.06 6.17 -15.73
C ALA A 469 -8.71 6.50 -15.10
N GLY A 470 -8.22 5.67 -14.16
CA GLY A 470 -6.90 5.82 -13.58
C GLY A 470 -5.76 5.70 -14.61
N MET A 471 -5.88 4.79 -15.59
CA MET A 471 -4.93 4.66 -16.69
C MET A 471 -4.91 5.92 -17.57
N VAL A 472 -6.07 6.48 -17.91
CA VAL A 472 -6.18 7.73 -18.68
C VAL A 472 -5.52 8.88 -17.91
N LEU A 473 -5.79 9.02 -16.62
CA LEU A 473 -5.14 10.02 -15.77
C LEU A 473 -3.61 9.82 -15.74
N MET A 474 -3.13 8.57 -15.77
CA MET A 474 -1.71 8.27 -15.78
C MET A 474 -1.01 8.70 -17.10
N LEU A 475 -1.74 8.84 -18.20
CA LEU A 475 -1.19 9.37 -19.45
C LEU A 475 -0.74 10.84 -19.33
N PHE A 476 -1.37 11.62 -18.46
CA PHE A 476 -0.98 13.01 -18.18
C PHE A 476 0.24 13.13 -17.26
N VAL A 477 0.66 12.04 -16.63
CA VAL A 477 1.86 12.00 -15.78
C VAL A 477 3.10 11.93 -16.67
N ARG A 478 3.93 12.97 -16.67
CA ARG A 478 5.17 13.04 -17.43
C ARG A 478 6.37 12.70 -16.53
N THR A 479 7.28 11.88 -17.03
CA THR A 479 8.52 11.52 -16.34
C THR A 479 9.74 12.01 -17.12
N PRO A 480 10.89 12.25 -16.49
CA PRO A 480 12.10 12.68 -17.18
C PRO A 480 12.55 11.74 -18.30
N ALA A 481 12.30 10.43 -18.15
CA ALA A 481 12.63 9.43 -19.18
C ALA A 481 11.82 9.61 -20.49
N ASP A 482 10.68 10.30 -20.44
CA ASP A 482 9.86 10.56 -21.63
C ASP A 482 10.45 11.65 -22.54
N ARG A 483 11.40 12.45 -22.04
CA ARG A 483 12.08 13.50 -22.83
C ARG A 483 13.25 12.97 -23.66
N GLY A 484 13.98 11.96 -23.16
CA GLY A 484 15.11 11.36 -23.89
C GLY A 484 14.71 10.57 -25.14
N ALA A 485 13.42 10.34 -25.35
CA ALA A 485 12.88 9.63 -26.52
C ALA A 485 12.47 10.59 -27.68
N VAL A 486 12.59 11.90 -27.51
CA VAL A 486 12.07 12.92 -28.45
C VAL A 486 13.16 13.75 -29.11
N GLU A 487 14.44 13.57 -28.80
CA GLU A 487 15.52 14.12 -29.61
C GLU A 487 16.10 13.03 -30.52
N PRO A 488 15.64 12.94 -31.80
CA PRO A 488 16.49 12.36 -32.85
C PRO A 488 17.60 13.36 -33.14
N ALA A 489 18.83 12.87 -33.13
CA ALA A 489 20.03 13.60 -33.55
C ALA A 489 19.94 14.15 -34.98
#